data_59ea3ab45f9682fa62c44eda6db92a2c
#
_entry.id   59ea3ab45f9682fa62c44eda6db92a2c
#
_cell.length_a   1.000
_cell.length_b   1.000
_cell.length_c   1.000
_cell.angle_alpha   90.00
_cell.angle_beta   90.00
_cell.angle_gamma   90.00
#
_symmetry.space_group_name_H-M   'P 1'
#
loop_
_entity.id
_entity.type
_entity.pdbx_description
1 polymer ?
#
loop_
_entity_poly.entity_id
_entity_poly.type
_entity_poly.pdbx_seq_one_letter_code
_entity_poly.pdbx_strand_id
1 'polypeptide(L)'
;RIIEPIFEPDFHPSSYGYRPGRSGHHAIGKAELFIRRYRRDWVVDMDLSKCFDTLNHDLIIRQFRQRITDGSVLSLLRQFLESGVMVGFHLEETELGSPQGGVISPLIANVYLDAFDQFMKARGHRIVRYADDILILSGSRAGAENALRVAQSYLEDELKLTVNATKTHIAHSDDGVKFLGVVIHTK
;
A
#
# COMPACT_ATOMS: atom_id res chain seq x y z
N ARG A 1 13.49 11.48 7.82
CA ARG A 1 13.45 12.77 7.07
C ARG A 1 14.54 12.87 5.99
N ILE A 2 15.71 12.27 6.15
CA ILE A 2 16.82 12.35 5.17
C ILE A 2 16.58 11.41 3.99
N ILE A 3 16.06 10.22 4.24
CA ILE A 3 15.86 9.16 3.24
C ILE A 3 14.55 9.34 2.47
N GLU A 4 13.50 9.83 3.12
CA GLU A 4 12.17 10.00 2.54
C GLU A 4 12.16 10.80 1.22
N PRO A 5 12.84 11.95 1.11
CA PRO A 5 12.87 12.72 -0.13
C PRO A 5 13.50 11.97 -1.33
N ILE A 6 14.27 10.91 -1.07
CA ILE A 6 14.89 10.09 -2.12
C ILE A 6 13.83 9.22 -2.83
N PHE A 7 12.83 8.75 -2.09
CA PHE A 7 11.81 7.82 -2.57
C PHE A 7 10.49 8.50 -2.92
N GLU A 8 10.10 9.54 -2.17
CA GLU A 8 8.80 10.21 -2.28
C GLU A 8 8.42 10.62 -3.71
N PRO A 9 9.30 11.19 -4.55
CA PRO A 9 8.94 11.60 -5.91
C PRO A 9 8.60 10.44 -6.84
N ASP A 10 9.09 9.24 -6.55
CA ASP A 10 8.92 8.08 -7.42
C ASP A 10 7.71 7.22 -7.04
N PHE A 11 7.11 7.44 -5.88
CA PHE A 11 5.95 6.68 -5.45
C PHE A 11 4.77 6.85 -6.39
N HIS A 12 4.00 5.78 -6.52
CA HIS A 12 2.80 5.77 -7.36
C HIS A 12 1.85 6.92 -6.96
N PRO A 13 1.28 7.67 -7.93
CA PRO A 13 0.41 8.81 -7.63
C PRO A 13 -0.87 8.45 -6.89
N SER A 14 -1.30 7.19 -6.90
CA SER A 14 -2.46 6.69 -6.15
C SER A 14 -2.09 5.97 -4.84
N SER A 15 -0.88 6.17 -4.33
CA SER A 15 -0.45 5.78 -2.98
C SER A 15 -0.55 6.99 -2.06
N TYR A 16 -1.25 6.86 -0.94
CA TYR A 16 -1.62 8.00 -0.08
C TYR A 16 -1.17 7.89 1.36
N GLY A 17 -1.09 6.70 1.93
CA GLY A 17 -0.77 6.50 3.33
C GLY A 17 0.63 6.96 3.69
N TYR A 18 0.77 7.65 4.82
CA TYR A 18 2.04 8.09 5.38
C TYR A 18 2.93 8.91 4.44
N ARG A 19 2.31 9.67 3.55
CA ARG A 19 3.02 10.53 2.60
C ARG A 19 2.74 12.01 2.88
N PRO A 20 3.76 12.90 2.75
CA PRO A 20 3.58 14.33 2.94
C PRO A 20 2.49 14.92 2.02
N GLY A 21 1.60 15.74 2.60
CA GLY A 21 0.54 16.40 1.84
C GLY A 21 -0.56 15.49 1.30
N ARG A 22 -0.58 14.20 1.70
CA ARG A 22 -1.59 13.22 1.31
C ARG A 22 -2.37 12.72 2.52
N SER A 23 -3.64 12.37 2.30
CA SER A 23 -4.54 11.95 3.37
C SER A 23 -5.50 10.84 2.91
N GLY A 24 -6.21 10.22 3.85
CA GLY A 24 -7.29 9.29 3.55
C GLY A 24 -8.40 9.92 2.71
N HIS A 25 -8.72 11.19 2.91
CA HIS A 25 -9.70 11.90 2.08
C HIS A 25 -9.27 11.99 0.61
N HIS A 26 -7.98 12.21 0.34
CA HIS A 26 -7.45 12.19 -1.03
C HIS A 26 -7.56 10.80 -1.66
N ALA A 27 -7.32 9.74 -0.89
CA ALA A 27 -7.47 8.36 -1.35
C ALA A 27 -8.93 8.04 -1.68
N ILE A 28 -9.86 8.41 -0.80
CA ILE A 28 -11.30 8.24 -1.00
C ILE A 28 -11.74 9.01 -2.25
N GLY A 29 -11.38 10.28 -2.38
CA GLY A 29 -11.68 11.10 -3.57
C GLY A 29 -11.14 10.50 -4.86
N LYS A 30 -9.98 9.85 -4.82
CA LYS A 30 -9.42 9.14 -5.99
C LYS A 30 -10.23 7.89 -6.34
N ALA A 31 -10.64 7.11 -5.36
CA ALA A 31 -11.51 5.95 -5.59
C ALA A 31 -12.86 6.38 -6.16
N GLU A 32 -13.49 7.41 -5.62
CA GLU A 32 -14.73 7.99 -6.16
C GLU A 32 -14.58 8.47 -7.60
N LEU A 33 -13.45 9.12 -7.91
CA LEU A 33 -13.14 9.57 -9.27
C LEU A 33 -13.09 8.39 -10.26
N PHE A 34 -12.45 7.30 -9.89
CA PHE A 34 -12.40 6.10 -10.73
C PHE A 34 -13.77 5.47 -10.92
N ILE A 35 -14.57 5.39 -9.88
CA ILE A 35 -15.91 4.82 -9.95
C ILE A 35 -16.82 5.73 -10.78
N ARG A 36 -16.99 6.99 -10.39
CA ARG A 36 -18.01 7.88 -10.96
C ARG A 36 -17.65 8.38 -12.37
N ARG A 37 -16.41 8.81 -12.57
CA ARG A 37 -15.99 9.41 -13.85
C ARG A 37 -15.48 8.39 -14.85
N TYR A 38 -14.74 7.39 -14.40
CA TYR A 38 -14.10 6.41 -15.27
C TYR A 38 -14.84 5.07 -15.31
N ARG A 39 -16.00 4.97 -14.67
CA ARG A 39 -16.89 3.80 -14.68
C ARG A 39 -16.15 2.51 -14.28
N ARG A 40 -15.32 2.62 -13.24
CA ARG A 40 -14.63 1.48 -12.66
C ARG A 40 -15.42 0.94 -11.49
N ASP A 41 -16.62 0.43 -11.80
CA ASP A 41 -17.64 0.07 -10.81
C ASP A 41 -17.38 -1.26 -10.09
N TRP A 42 -16.47 -2.07 -10.59
CA TRP A 42 -16.05 -3.33 -9.96
C TRP A 42 -14.76 -3.13 -9.17
N VAL A 43 -14.84 -3.33 -7.87
CA VAL A 43 -13.77 -3.01 -6.95
C VAL A 43 -13.30 -4.26 -6.23
N VAL A 44 -12.00 -4.52 -6.30
CA VAL A 44 -11.33 -5.52 -5.45
C VAL A 44 -10.88 -4.80 -4.20
N ASP A 45 -11.38 -5.22 -3.06
CA ASP A 45 -10.90 -4.81 -1.74
C ASP A 45 -9.94 -5.88 -1.23
N MET A 46 -8.65 -5.54 -1.14
CA MET A 46 -7.60 -6.46 -0.74
C MET A 46 -7.12 -6.16 0.67
N ASP A 47 -7.12 -7.18 1.49
CA ASP A 47 -6.57 -7.16 2.85
C ASP A 47 -5.29 -8.01 2.91
N LEU A 48 -4.23 -7.45 3.48
CA LEU A 48 -2.97 -8.14 3.71
C LEU A 48 -2.87 -8.60 5.16
N SER A 49 -2.66 -9.88 5.37
CA SER A 49 -2.50 -10.44 6.72
C SER A 49 -1.18 -9.99 7.32
N LYS A 50 -1.23 -9.27 8.45
CA LYS A 50 -0.04 -8.87 9.23
C LYS A 50 1.07 -8.28 8.35
N CYS A 51 0.70 -7.42 7.40
CA CYS A 51 1.60 -6.91 6.36
C CYS A 51 2.93 -6.40 6.95
N PHE A 52 2.85 -5.54 7.95
CA PHE A 52 4.03 -4.91 8.54
C PHE A 52 4.92 -5.88 9.34
N ASP A 53 4.32 -6.91 9.95
CA ASP A 53 5.05 -7.90 10.77
C ASP A 53 5.77 -8.95 9.91
N THR A 54 5.40 -9.07 8.64
CA THR A 54 5.87 -10.14 7.75
C THR A 54 6.72 -9.65 6.58
N LEU A 55 7.14 -8.39 6.59
CA LEU A 55 8.00 -7.83 5.55
C LEU A 55 9.35 -8.55 5.53
N ASN A 56 9.75 -9.02 4.34
CA ASN A 56 11.02 -9.71 4.15
C ASN A 56 12.18 -8.71 4.15
N HIS A 57 13.11 -8.84 5.11
CA HIS A 57 14.22 -7.91 5.30
C HIS A 57 15.14 -7.83 4.08
N ASP A 58 15.44 -8.95 3.43
CA ASP A 58 16.30 -8.96 2.23
C ASP A 58 15.64 -8.25 1.04
N LEU A 59 14.33 -8.39 0.89
CA LEU A 59 13.57 -7.65 -0.12
C LEU A 59 13.55 -6.15 0.19
N ILE A 60 13.38 -5.76 1.45
CA ILE A 60 13.47 -4.35 1.88
C ILE A 60 14.83 -3.77 1.47
N ILE A 61 15.92 -4.41 1.88
CA ILE A 61 17.29 -3.95 1.57
C ILE A 61 17.51 -3.86 0.06
N ARG A 62 17.04 -4.85 -0.71
CA ARG A 62 17.15 -4.85 -2.17
C ARG A 62 16.44 -3.66 -2.80
N GLN A 63 15.25 -3.31 -2.33
CA GLN A 63 14.50 -2.18 -2.83
C GLN A 63 15.15 -0.83 -2.47
N PHE A 64 15.64 -0.70 -1.24
CA PHE A 64 16.38 0.50 -0.83
C PHE A 64 17.68 0.68 -1.62
N ARG A 65 18.36 -0.42 -1.94
CA ARG A 65 19.61 -0.41 -2.72
C ARG A 65 19.44 0.13 -4.14
N GLN A 66 18.25 0.13 -4.68
CA GLN A 66 17.99 0.73 -6.00
C GLN A 66 18.24 2.25 -6.01
N ARG A 67 18.13 2.91 -4.87
CA ARG A 67 18.26 4.37 -4.74
C ARG A 67 19.36 4.80 -3.78
N ILE A 68 19.80 3.94 -2.88
CA ILE A 68 20.83 4.19 -1.89
C ILE A 68 21.98 3.23 -2.14
N THR A 69 23.13 3.81 -2.49
CA THR A 69 24.38 3.04 -2.73
C THR A 69 25.31 3.03 -1.52
N ASP A 70 25.07 3.91 -0.54
CA ASP A 70 25.88 3.97 0.68
C ASP A 70 25.66 2.72 1.54
N GLY A 71 26.72 1.92 1.66
CA GLY A 71 26.71 0.68 2.43
C GLY A 71 26.50 0.89 3.93
N SER A 72 26.93 2.04 4.48
CA SER A 72 26.74 2.36 5.90
C SER A 72 25.26 2.60 6.21
N VAL A 73 24.54 3.30 5.31
CA VAL A 73 23.09 3.53 5.44
C VAL A 73 22.33 2.22 5.34
N LEU A 74 22.69 1.36 4.38
CA LEU A 74 22.04 0.05 4.21
C LEU A 74 22.33 -0.88 5.40
N SER A 75 23.54 -0.84 5.95
CA SER A 75 23.89 -1.59 7.16
C SER A 75 23.08 -1.13 8.38
N LEU A 76 22.95 0.18 8.56
CA LEU A 76 22.13 0.75 9.64
C LEU A 76 20.66 0.36 9.50
N LEU A 77 20.13 0.38 8.27
CA LEU A 77 18.77 -0.07 8.00
C LEU A 77 18.59 -1.56 8.36
N ARG A 78 19.55 -2.41 8.02
CA ARG A 78 19.53 -3.84 8.37
C ARG A 78 19.52 -4.02 9.88
N GLN A 79 20.40 -3.34 10.60
CA GLN A 79 20.44 -3.40 12.06
C GLN A 79 19.10 -2.97 12.68
N PHE A 80 18.49 -1.93 12.15
CA PHE A 80 17.16 -1.48 12.56
C PHE A 80 16.10 -2.57 12.38
N LEU A 81 16.07 -3.23 11.23
CA LEU A 81 15.14 -4.33 10.94
C LEU A 81 15.35 -5.53 11.87
N GLU A 82 16.62 -5.89 12.13
CA GLU A 82 16.99 -7.03 12.99
C GLU A 82 16.70 -6.76 14.47
N SER A 83 16.71 -5.51 14.90
CA SER A 83 16.41 -5.13 16.29
C SER A 83 14.94 -5.30 16.68
N GLY A 84 14.05 -5.64 15.75
CA GLY A 84 12.63 -5.86 16.01
C GLY A 84 11.84 -4.60 16.33
N VAL A 85 12.39 -3.41 16.09
CA VAL A 85 11.72 -2.12 16.36
C VAL A 85 10.49 -1.89 15.45
N MET A 86 10.25 -2.79 14.51
CA MET A 86 9.01 -2.81 13.71
C MET A 86 7.81 -3.43 14.43
N VAL A 87 7.95 -3.83 15.69
CA VAL A 87 6.86 -4.40 16.46
C VAL A 87 5.95 -3.29 16.97
N GLY A 88 4.76 -3.19 16.39
CA GLY A 88 3.69 -2.35 16.90
C GLY A 88 3.33 -1.15 16.03
N PHE A 89 2.81 -1.40 14.83
CA PHE A 89 2.03 -0.41 14.07
C PHE A 89 0.56 -0.41 14.48
N HIS A 90 0.28 -0.20 15.75
CA HIS A 90 -0.94 0.47 16.14
C HIS A 90 -0.59 1.95 16.27
N LEU A 91 -0.82 2.71 15.20
CA LEU A 91 -1.01 4.14 15.33
C LEU A 91 -2.32 4.34 16.12
N GLU A 92 -2.21 4.33 17.44
CA GLU A 92 -3.13 5.14 18.21
C GLU A 92 -2.84 6.58 17.79
N GLU A 93 -3.83 7.27 17.25
CA GLU A 93 -3.84 8.72 17.14
C GLU A 93 -3.72 9.28 18.56
N THR A 94 -2.50 9.38 19.06
CA THR A 94 -2.25 10.12 20.28
C THR A 94 -2.04 11.57 19.88
N GLU A 95 -3.02 12.38 20.18
CA GLU A 95 -3.00 13.84 20.00
C GLU A 95 -1.88 14.56 20.75
N LEU A 96 -1.03 13.88 21.48
CA LEU A 96 0.05 14.47 22.27
C LEU A 96 1.26 13.54 22.38
N GLY A 97 2.35 13.93 21.72
CA GLY A 97 3.66 13.41 22.02
C GLY A 97 4.35 12.69 20.84
N SER A 98 5.55 13.13 20.54
CA SER A 98 6.48 12.52 19.58
C SER A 98 6.55 11.01 19.76
N PRO A 99 6.21 10.19 18.73
CA PRO A 99 6.37 8.76 18.81
C PRO A 99 7.85 8.42 18.77
N GLN A 100 8.39 8.02 19.90
CA GLN A 100 9.69 7.35 19.94
C GLN A 100 9.51 5.98 19.30
N GLY A 101 10.08 5.76 18.11
CA GLY A 101 10.26 4.43 17.54
C GLY A 101 9.64 4.15 16.15
N GLY A 102 8.79 5.01 15.58
CA GLY A 102 8.01 4.68 14.40
C GLY A 102 8.30 5.44 13.10
N VAL A 103 9.29 6.32 13.05
CA VAL A 103 9.43 7.30 11.94
C VAL A 103 9.84 6.68 10.60
N ILE A 104 10.61 5.58 10.62
CA ILE A 104 11.12 4.98 9.37
C ILE A 104 10.21 3.86 8.85
N SER A 105 9.43 3.23 9.70
CA SER A 105 8.65 2.05 9.35
C SER A 105 7.54 2.33 8.31
N PRO A 106 6.79 3.46 8.36
CA PRO A 106 5.88 3.82 7.29
C PRO A 106 6.56 3.99 5.93
N LEU A 107 7.77 4.56 5.92
CA LEU A 107 8.57 4.70 4.70
C LEU A 107 8.99 3.33 4.17
N ILE A 108 9.46 2.43 5.04
CA ILE A 108 9.84 1.06 4.67
C ILE A 108 8.66 0.34 4.02
N ALA A 109 7.48 0.40 4.62
CA ALA A 109 6.28 -0.21 4.07
C ALA A 109 5.91 0.38 2.70
N ASN A 110 5.97 1.70 2.53
CA ASN A 110 5.69 2.34 1.26
C ASN A 110 6.72 1.98 0.19
N VAL A 111 8.00 1.94 0.50
CA VAL A 111 9.06 1.49 -0.43
C VAL A 111 8.82 0.03 -0.83
N TYR A 112 8.48 -0.83 0.12
CA TYR A 112 8.21 -2.25 -0.12
C TYR A 112 7.01 -2.45 -1.05
N LEU A 113 5.89 -1.78 -0.77
CA LEU A 113 4.64 -1.91 -1.53
C LEU A 113 4.65 -1.10 -2.82
N ASP A 114 5.52 -0.12 -2.99
CA ASP A 114 5.64 0.61 -4.26
C ASP A 114 6.01 -0.31 -5.44
N ALA A 115 6.76 -1.36 -5.19
CA ALA A 115 7.05 -2.37 -6.21
C ALA A 115 5.76 -3.01 -6.76
N PHE A 116 4.80 -3.28 -5.87
CA PHE A 116 3.46 -3.74 -6.26
C PHE A 116 2.68 -2.67 -7.02
N ASP A 117 2.70 -1.43 -6.54
CA ASP A 117 2.00 -0.30 -7.17
C ASP A 117 2.48 -0.10 -8.62
N GLN A 118 3.79 -0.11 -8.84
CA GLN A 118 4.40 0.05 -10.17
C GLN A 118 4.11 -1.16 -11.07
N PHE A 119 4.13 -2.37 -10.52
CA PHE A 119 3.78 -3.58 -11.25
C PHE A 119 2.34 -3.53 -11.76
N MET A 120 1.38 -3.14 -10.93
CA MET A 120 -0.02 -3.02 -11.30
C MET A 120 -0.24 -1.91 -12.34
N LYS A 121 0.44 -0.77 -12.17
CA LYS A 121 0.42 0.33 -13.14
C LYS A 121 0.92 -0.10 -14.51
N ALA A 122 2.04 -0.81 -14.56
CA ALA A 122 2.64 -1.28 -15.81
C ALA A 122 1.70 -2.23 -16.59
N ARG A 123 0.79 -2.91 -15.90
CA ARG A 123 -0.25 -3.77 -16.48
C ARG A 123 -1.58 -3.04 -16.76
N GLY A 124 -1.63 -1.74 -16.56
CA GLY A 124 -2.82 -0.94 -16.83
C GLY A 124 -3.93 -1.04 -15.78
N HIS A 125 -3.67 -1.68 -14.63
CA HIS A 125 -4.64 -1.74 -13.54
C HIS A 125 -4.71 -0.40 -12.79
N ARG A 126 -5.90 -0.04 -12.36
CA ARG A 126 -6.15 1.16 -11.55
C ARG A 126 -6.20 0.75 -10.08
N ILE A 127 -5.31 1.34 -9.29
CA ILE A 127 -5.24 1.08 -7.86
C ILE A 127 -5.39 2.36 -7.06
N VAL A 128 -5.86 2.22 -5.83
CA VAL A 128 -5.76 3.24 -4.77
C VAL A 128 -5.26 2.52 -3.53
N ARG A 129 -4.15 2.97 -2.99
CA ARG A 129 -3.55 2.37 -1.79
C ARG A 129 -3.38 3.39 -0.68
N TYR A 130 -3.79 3.02 0.51
CA TYR A 130 -3.49 3.74 1.75
C TYR A 130 -2.82 2.78 2.72
N ALA A 131 -1.51 2.87 2.87
CA ALA A 131 -0.69 1.90 3.61
C ALA A 131 -0.87 0.47 3.06
N ASP A 132 -1.44 -0.44 3.84
CA ASP A 132 -1.77 -1.82 3.46
C ASP A 132 -3.21 -2.02 2.96
N ASP A 133 -4.05 -0.98 3.05
CA ASP A 133 -5.38 -0.99 2.44
C ASP A 133 -5.29 -0.74 0.93
N ILE A 134 -5.71 -1.70 0.13
CA ILE A 134 -5.57 -1.68 -1.31
C ILE A 134 -6.93 -1.85 -1.98
N LEU A 135 -7.31 -0.90 -2.84
CA LEU A 135 -8.40 -1.06 -3.80
C LEU A 135 -7.84 -1.21 -5.22
N ILE A 136 -8.41 -2.15 -5.97
CA ILE A 136 -8.17 -2.27 -7.42
C ILE A 136 -9.50 -2.08 -8.12
N LEU A 137 -9.55 -1.13 -9.05
CA LEU A 137 -10.80 -0.70 -9.68
C LEU A 137 -10.82 -1.11 -11.16
N SER A 138 -11.88 -1.80 -11.55
CA SER A 138 -12.06 -2.35 -12.89
C SER A 138 -13.42 -1.98 -13.49
N GLY A 139 -13.51 -1.93 -14.81
CA GLY A 139 -14.75 -1.67 -15.53
C GLY A 139 -15.65 -2.89 -15.71
N SER A 140 -15.18 -4.09 -15.34
CA SER A 140 -15.96 -5.33 -15.44
C SER A 140 -15.60 -6.30 -14.32
N ARG A 141 -16.52 -7.21 -14.01
CA ARG A 141 -16.28 -8.28 -13.03
C ARG A 141 -15.12 -9.18 -13.44
N ALA A 142 -15.08 -9.61 -14.68
CA ALA A 142 -13.99 -10.44 -15.20
C ALA A 142 -12.64 -9.72 -15.12
N GLY A 143 -12.62 -8.40 -15.38
CA GLY A 143 -11.42 -7.57 -15.20
C GLY A 143 -10.99 -7.49 -13.73
N ALA A 144 -11.92 -7.38 -12.79
CA ALA A 144 -11.65 -7.39 -11.36
C ALA A 144 -11.11 -8.75 -10.89
N GLU A 145 -11.70 -9.85 -11.35
CA GLU A 145 -11.23 -11.21 -11.06
C GLU A 145 -9.80 -11.45 -11.59
N ASN A 146 -9.50 -11.01 -12.80
CA ASN A 146 -8.15 -11.05 -13.35
C ASN A 146 -7.17 -10.19 -12.56
N ALA A 147 -7.56 -8.96 -12.21
CA ALA A 147 -6.74 -8.05 -11.43
C ALA A 147 -6.44 -8.61 -10.03
N LEU A 148 -7.42 -9.24 -9.36
CA LEU A 148 -7.22 -9.92 -8.08
C LEU A 148 -6.20 -11.04 -8.20
N ARG A 149 -6.33 -11.91 -9.21
CA ARG A 149 -5.40 -13.01 -9.43
C ARG A 149 -3.97 -12.53 -9.68
N VAL A 150 -3.81 -11.52 -10.53
CA VAL A 150 -2.51 -10.92 -10.84
C VAL A 150 -1.89 -10.26 -9.62
N ALA A 151 -2.69 -9.50 -8.87
CA ALA A 151 -2.25 -8.83 -7.65
C ALA A 151 -1.83 -9.82 -6.56
N GLN A 152 -2.64 -10.84 -6.31
CA GLN A 152 -2.36 -11.87 -5.31
C GLN A 152 -1.08 -12.63 -5.65
N SER A 153 -0.91 -13.05 -6.90
CA SER A 153 0.30 -13.74 -7.36
C SER A 153 1.56 -12.90 -7.11
N TYR A 154 1.54 -11.62 -7.45
CA TYR A 154 2.68 -10.73 -7.22
C TYR A 154 2.98 -10.54 -5.73
N LEU A 155 1.96 -10.24 -4.94
CA LEU A 155 2.11 -10.02 -3.50
C LEU A 155 2.65 -11.26 -2.78
N GLU A 156 2.16 -12.45 -3.13
CA GLU A 156 2.56 -13.69 -2.47
C GLU A 156 3.88 -14.24 -3.01
N ASP A 157 4.08 -14.28 -4.33
CA ASP A 157 5.24 -14.92 -4.95
C ASP A 157 6.47 -14.00 -4.95
N GLU A 158 6.30 -12.73 -5.27
CA GLU A 158 7.41 -11.76 -5.39
C GLU A 158 7.70 -11.01 -4.09
N LEU A 159 6.66 -10.54 -3.38
CA LEU A 159 6.82 -9.78 -2.15
C LEU A 159 6.72 -10.63 -0.88
N LYS A 160 6.40 -11.92 -0.99
CA LYS A 160 6.32 -12.85 0.15
C LYS A 160 5.33 -12.38 1.24
N LEU A 161 4.27 -11.71 0.82
CA LEU A 161 3.17 -11.31 1.68
C LEU A 161 2.04 -12.33 1.61
N THR A 162 1.11 -12.28 2.56
CA THR A 162 -0.06 -13.15 2.58
C THR A 162 -1.33 -12.33 2.38
N VAL A 163 -2.08 -12.63 1.33
CA VAL A 163 -3.40 -12.06 1.09
C VAL A 163 -4.42 -12.76 2.00
N ASN A 164 -5.19 -11.99 2.75
CA ASN A 164 -6.24 -12.52 3.58
C ASN A 164 -7.46 -12.90 2.73
N ALA A 165 -7.59 -14.19 2.40
CA ALA A 165 -8.65 -14.69 1.54
C ALA A 165 -10.07 -14.48 2.14
N THR A 166 -10.20 -14.42 3.46
CA THR A 166 -11.49 -14.22 4.14
C THR A 166 -12.00 -12.79 4.01
N LYS A 167 -11.11 -11.82 4.05
CA LYS A 167 -11.45 -10.39 3.98
C LYS A 167 -11.36 -9.82 2.58
N THR A 168 -10.51 -10.39 1.71
CA THR A 168 -10.36 -9.95 0.32
C THR A 168 -11.59 -10.36 -0.49
N HIS A 169 -12.23 -9.41 -1.15
CA HIS A 169 -13.44 -9.66 -1.93
C HIS A 169 -13.59 -8.69 -3.11
N ILE A 170 -14.49 -9.04 -4.02
CA ILE A 170 -14.90 -8.20 -5.14
C ILE A 170 -16.32 -7.71 -4.86
N ALA A 171 -16.52 -6.39 -4.95
CA ALA A 171 -17.82 -5.76 -4.78
C ALA A 171 -18.14 -4.86 -5.97
N HIS A 172 -19.43 -4.68 -6.26
CA HIS A 172 -19.90 -3.64 -7.17
C HIS A 172 -20.16 -2.35 -6.39
N SER A 173 -19.85 -1.22 -6.96
CA SER A 173 -19.99 0.08 -6.29
C SER A 173 -21.43 0.44 -5.90
N ASP A 174 -22.44 -0.13 -6.58
CA ASP A 174 -23.85 0.05 -6.21
C ASP A 174 -24.19 -0.60 -4.86
N ASP A 175 -23.47 -1.65 -4.48
CA ASP A 175 -23.64 -2.33 -3.19
C ASP A 175 -22.91 -1.61 -2.04
N GLY A 176 -22.13 -0.57 -2.38
CA GLY A 176 -21.29 0.17 -1.44
C GLY A 176 -19.93 -0.50 -1.20
N VAL A 177 -18.88 0.26 -1.40
CA VAL A 177 -17.49 -0.17 -1.14
C VAL A 177 -16.98 0.52 0.12
N LYS A 178 -16.62 -0.25 1.13
CA LYS A 178 -16.00 0.28 2.35
C LYS A 178 -14.52 0.58 2.08
N PHE A 179 -14.12 1.80 2.36
CA PHE A 179 -12.71 2.18 2.27
C PHE A 179 -12.39 3.25 3.30
N LEU A 180 -11.41 3.01 4.16
CA LEU A 180 -10.95 3.94 5.21
C LEU A 180 -12.11 4.46 6.09
N GLY A 181 -13.02 3.56 6.49
CA GLY A 181 -14.15 3.89 7.34
C GLY A 181 -15.33 4.58 6.63
N VAL A 182 -15.24 4.82 5.33
CA VAL A 182 -16.28 5.45 4.51
C VAL A 182 -16.86 4.43 3.53
N VAL A 183 -18.16 4.52 3.27
CA VAL A 183 -18.83 3.72 2.23
C VAL A 183 -18.97 4.55 0.97
N ILE A 184 -18.35 4.09 -0.13
CA ILE A 184 -18.40 4.74 -1.44
C ILE A 184 -19.50 4.09 -2.26
N HIS A 185 -20.41 4.91 -2.80
CA HIS A 185 -21.48 4.49 -3.71
C HIS A 185 -21.38 5.20 -5.07
N THR A 186 -21.94 4.56 -6.09
CA THR A 186 -22.03 5.14 -7.43
C THR A 186 -22.96 6.35 -7.49
N LYS A 187 -23.99 6.39 -6.63
CA LYS A 187 -25.02 7.45 -6.54
C LYS A 187 -24.66 8.50 -5.52
#